data_00256162c6749abc625b86bb1ba4b8cc
#
_entry.id   00256162c6749abc625b86bb1ba4b8cc
#
_cell.length_a   1.000
_cell.length_b   1.000
_cell.length_c   1.000
_cell.angle_alpha   90.00
_cell.angle_beta   90.00
_cell.angle_gamma   90.00
#
_symmetry.space_group_name_H-M   'P 1'
#
loop_
_entity.id
_entity.type
_entity.pdbx_description
1 polymer ?
#
loop_
_entity_poly.entity_id
_entity_poly.type
_entity_poly.pdbx_seq_one_letter_code
_entity_poly.pdbx_strand_id
1 'polypeptide(L)'
;FSVQLTPEGLGHRDDIAAMLLGYVEMLREQGIDERYADEFGTSLSNRFRFLEKMDDFTYAHELTRAMQTYPARYAIEAPYRFTGFDEAGVNAVLAQLVPERLHLWEIDQEQSVSKGLEFYDGQYSVEPLEVPDAMTLMAAAEGYQLALPAQNRLLPEAFELAQGNSEPRLVVDEPDLSIWLQGSEAFADLPRGYTQVYFNSPLRQQQVDSAVMLLLWSDLYNLEQTALSNEAGIAGMGLSVGLNEGLRLSLSGFTDKQPELLAAAL
;
A
#
# COMPACT_ATOMS: atom_id res chain seq x y z
N PHE A 1 -1.43 3.05 -13.81
CA PHE A 1 -0.72 3.95 -12.90
C PHE A 1 -1.51 5.24 -12.78
N SER A 2 -1.61 5.80 -11.59
CA SER A 2 -2.21 7.10 -11.33
C SER A 2 -1.26 7.89 -10.42
N VAL A 3 -0.98 9.13 -10.82
CA VAL A 3 -0.05 10.02 -10.10
C VAL A 3 -0.75 11.36 -9.90
N GLN A 4 -0.79 11.83 -8.67
CA GLN A 4 -1.26 13.18 -8.36
C GLN A 4 -0.05 14.11 -8.30
N LEU A 5 -0.05 15.15 -9.15
CA LEU A 5 1.06 16.08 -9.28
C LEU A 5 0.82 17.35 -8.45
N THR A 6 1.90 17.90 -7.91
CA THR A 6 1.94 19.27 -7.44
C THR A 6 2.05 20.23 -8.64
N PRO A 7 1.84 21.55 -8.47
CA PRO A 7 2.10 22.52 -9.56
C PRO A 7 3.53 22.45 -10.13
N GLU A 8 4.52 22.15 -9.29
CA GLU A 8 5.90 21.93 -9.74
C GLU A 8 6.02 20.60 -10.49
N GLY A 9 5.41 19.51 -9.97
CA GLY A 9 5.38 18.21 -10.60
C GLY A 9 4.70 18.20 -11.97
N LEU A 10 3.74 19.10 -12.21
CA LEU A 10 3.09 19.22 -13.51
C LEU A 10 4.11 19.64 -14.61
N GLY A 11 5.11 20.45 -14.26
CA GLY A 11 6.22 20.77 -15.15
C GLY A 11 7.11 19.60 -15.52
N HIS A 12 7.05 18.50 -14.77
CA HIS A 12 7.87 17.28 -14.93
C HIS A 12 7.05 16.05 -15.35
N ARG A 13 5.83 16.23 -15.82
CA ARG A 13 4.91 15.12 -16.20
C ARG A 13 5.53 14.14 -17.19
N ASP A 14 6.26 14.67 -18.19
CA ASP A 14 6.88 13.86 -19.25
C ASP A 14 8.06 13.05 -18.69
N ASP A 15 8.83 13.62 -17.76
CA ASP A 15 9.89 12.93 -17.05
C ASP A 15 9.32 11.80 -16.19
N ILE A 16 8.19 12.03 -15.52
CA ILE A 16 7.51 11.02 -14.70
C ILE A 16 6.98 9.88 -15.57
N ALA A 17 6.38 10.20 -16.73
CA ALA A 17 5.94 9.19 -17.69
C ALA A 17 7.12 8.37 -18.23
N ALA A 18 8.23 9.02 -18.58
CA ALA A 18 9.46 8.37 -19.02
C ALA A 18 10.05 7.47 -17.90
N MET A 19 10.06 7.93 -16.66
CA MET A 19 10.49 7.13 -15.50
C MET A 19 9.66 5.85 -15.33
N LEU A 20 8.34 5.92 -15.45
CA LEU A 20 7.46 4.73 -15.37
C LEU A 20 7.74 3.74 -16.49
N LEU A 21 7.91 4.22 -17.72
CA LEU A 21 8.27 3.37 -18.86
C LEU A 21 9.68 2.78 -18.70
N GLY A 22 10.63 3.57 -18.21
CA GLY A 22 11.98 3.11 -17.89
C GLY A 22 11.99 2.01 -16.84
N TYR A 23 11.10 2.07 -15.84
CA TYR A 23 10.91 0.98 -14.88
C TYR A 23 10.41 -0.31 -15.55
N VAL A 24 9.51 -0.21 -16.51
CA VAL A 24 9.03 -1.38 -17.27
C VAL A 24 10.17 -1.99 -18.12
N GLU A 25 11.00 -1.16 -18.76
CA GLU A 25 12.17 -1.65 -19.50
C GLU A 25 13.17 -2.34 -18.56
N MET A 26 13.43 -1.77 -17.38
CA MET A 26 14.27 -2.41 -16.36
C MET A 26 13.73 -3.79 -15.97
N LEU A 27 12.41 -3.94 -15.80
CA LEU A 27 11.77 -5.23 -15.52
C LEU A 27 11.96 -6.24 -16.66
N ARG A 28 11.94 -5.80 -17.92
CA ARG A 28 12.19 -6.67 -19.08
C ARG A 28 13.63 -7.16 -19.13
N GLU A 29 14.59 -6.27 -18.83
CA GLU A 29 16.01 -6.63 -18.89
C GLU A 29 16.45 -7.50 -17.72
N GLN A 30 16.04 -7.16 -16.51
CA GLN A 30 16.43 -7.89 -15.30
C GLN A 30 15.63 -9.17 -15.08
N GLY A 31 14.40 -9.24 -15.67
CA GLY A 31 13.43 -10.26 -15.35
C GLY A 31 12.78 -10.01 -13.98
N ILE A 32 11.80 -10.85 -13.64
CA ILE A 32 11.13 -10.81 -12.35
C ILE A 32 11.51 -12.08 -11.58
N ASP A 33 12.13 -11.91 -10.43
CA ASP A 33 12.51 -13.00 -9.54
C ASP A 33 11.26 -13.72 -8.99
N GLU A 34 11.26 -15.05 -9.02
CA GLU A 34 10.18 -15.91 -8.50
C GLU A 34 9.82 -15.60 -7.05
N ARG A 35 10.80 -15.10 -6.24
CA ARG A 35 10.55 -14.73 -4.84
C ARG A 35 9.42 -13.72 -4.65
N TYR A 36 9.20 -12.80 -5.59
CA TYR A 36 8.07 -11.84 -5.50
C TYR A 36 6.73 -12.56 -5.62
N ALA A 37 6.66 -13.56 -6.47
CA ALA A 37 5.47 -14.40 -6.62
C ALA A 37 5.24 -15.24 -5.35
N ASP A 38 6.29 -15.80 -4.76
CA ASP A 38 6.23 -16.57 -3.51
C ASP A 38 5.81 -15.71 -2.33
N GLU A 39 6.37 -14.50 -2.20
CA GLU A 39 5.96 -13.53 -1.17
C GLU A 39 4.49 -13.17 -1.30
N PHE A 40 4.03 -12.91 -2.52
CA PHE A 40 2.64 -12.60 -2.81
C PHE A 40 1.72 -13.80 -2.53
N GLY A 41 2.11 -15.01 -2.95
CA GLY A 41 1.41 -16.25 -2.68
C GLY A 41 1.29 -16.53 -1.18
N THR A 42 2.35 -16.29 -0.42
CA THR A 42 2.37 -16.38 1.05
C THR A 42 1.39 -15.39 1.68
N SER A 43 1.41 -14.13 1.23
CA SER A 43 0.47 -13.10 1.69
C SER A 43 -0.99 -13.51 1.42
N LEU A 44 -1.31 -13.96 0.20
CA LEU A 44 -2.66 -14.42 -0.15
C LEU A 44 -3.10 -15.62 0.71
N SER A 45 -2.22 -16.60 0.91
CA SER A 45 -2.48 -17.78 1.75
C SER A 45 -2.77 -17.38 3.19
N ASN A 46 -1.99 -16.48 3.76
CA ASN A 46 -2.19 -15.98 5.12
C ASN A 46 -3.51 -15.19 5.24
N ARG A 47 -3.85 -14.37 4.26
CA ARG A 47 -5.13 -13.65 4.22
C ARG A 47 -6.31 -14.61 4.16
N PHE A 48 -6.22 -15.66 3.39
CA PHE A 48 -7.28 -16.68 3.30
C PHE A 48 -7.41 -17.48 4.59
N ARG A 49 -6.29 -17.93 5.16
CA ARG A 49 -6.26 -18.70 6.40
C ARG A 49 -6.88 -17.95 7.57
N PHE A 50 -6.70 -16.64 7.62
CA PHE A 50 -7.15 -15.77 8.70
C PHE A 50 -8.15 -14.72 8.21
N LEU A 51 -9.14 -15.19 7.41
CA LEU A 51 -10.25 -14.33 6.97
C LEU A 51 -11.02 -13.82 8.18
N GLU A 52 -11.16 -12.51 8.24
CA GLU A 52 -11.99 -11.87 9.25
C GLU A 52 -13.47 -11.97 8.87
N LYS A 53 -14.32 -12.12 9.88
CA LYS A 53 -15.76 -12.05 9.69
C LYS A 53 -16.14 -10.64 9.26
N MET A 54 -16.70 -10.51 8.08
CA MET A 54 -17.26 -9.25 7.59
C MET A 54 -18.77 -9.20 7.88
N ASP A 55 -19.38 -8.04 7.73
CA ASP A 55 -20.82 -7.92 7.84
C ASP A 55 -21.55 -8.70 6.75
N ASP A 56 -22.78 -9.11 7.02
CA ASP A 56 -23.53 -10.03 6.17
C ASP A 56 -23.80 -9.46 4.76
N PHE A 57 -23.99 -8.14 4.65
CA PHE A 57 -24.24 -7.49 3.36
C PHE A 57 -22.97 -7.47 2.49
N THR A 58 -21.86 -7.06 3.06
CA THR A 58 -20.54 -7.06 2.37
C THR A 58 -20.17 -8.48 1.96
N TYR A 59 -20.36 -9.47 2.84
CA TYR A 59 -20.11 -10.88 2.53
C TYR A 59 -20.95 -11.37 1.35
N ALA A 60 -22.27 -11.11 1.36
CA ALA A 60 -23.16 -11.50 0.29
C ALA A 60 -22.79 -10.82 -1.05
N HIS A 61 -22.42 -9.55 -0.99
CA HIS A 61 -21.98 -8.78 -2.16
C HIS A 61 -20.71 -9.35 -2.78
N GLU A 62 -19.66 -9.55 -1.97
CA GLU A 62 -18.39 -10.10 -2.43
C GLU A 62 -18.53 -11.53 -2.95
N LEU A 63 -19.34 -12.36 -2.29
CA LEU A 63 -19.63 -13.71 -2.75
C LEU A 63 -20.34 -13.70 -4.12
N THR A 64 -21.36 -12.84 -4.27
CA THR A 64 -22.10 -12.69 -5.52
C THR A 64 -21.18 -12.22 -6.66
N ARG A 65 -20.32 -11.27 -6.38
CA ARG A 65 -19.33 -10.76 -7.33
C ARG A 65 -18.34 -11.85 -7.73
N ALA A 66 -17.81 -12.60 -6.78
CA ALA A 66 -16.90 -13.72 -7.05
C ALA A 66 -17.55 -14.80 -7.91
N MET A 67 -18.84 -15.12 -7.68
CA MET A 67 -19.59 -16.10 -8.46
C MET A 67 -19.85 -15.70 -9.93
N GLN A 68 -19.70 -14.44 -10.29
CA GLN A 68 -19.76 -14.00 -11.69
C GLN A 68 -18.51 -14.42 -12.49
N THR A 69 -17.38 -14.58 -11.79
CA THR A 69 -16.09 -14.90 -12.42
C THR A 69 -15.66 -16.35 -12.16
N TYR A 70 -15.99 -16.88 -10.98
CA TYR A 70 -15.55 -18.18 -10.53
C TYR A 70 -16.72 -19.15 -10.31
N PRO A 71 -16.53 -20.47 -10.49
CA PRO A 71 -17.53 -21.45 -10.08
C PRO A 71 -17.87 -21.30 -8.59
N ALA A 72 -19.16 -21.44 -8.23
CA ALA A 72 -19.65 -21.19 -6.87
C ALA A 72 -18.86 -21.93 -5.77
N ARG A 73 -18.39 -23.17 -6.03
CA ARG A 73 -17.58 -23.96 -5.09
C ARG A 73 -16.22 -23.34 -4.74
N TYR A 74 -15.74 -22.39 -5.55
CA TYR A 74 -14.45 -21.71 -5.35
C TYR A 74 -14.63 -20.23 -5.04
N ALA A 75 -15.83 -19.71 -4.95
CA ALA A 75 -16.09 -18.28 -4.87
C ALA A 75 -15.41 -17.59 -3.67
N ILE A 76 -15.23 -18.29 -2.55
CA ILE A 76 -14.54 -17.76 -1.36
C ILE A 76 -13.02 -17.86 -1.52
N GLU A 77 -12.52 -19.00 -2.03
CA GLU A 77 -11.08 -19.31 -2.14
C GLU A 77 -10.42 -18.60 -3.31
N ALA A 78 -11.11 -18.50 -4.45
CA ALA A 78 -10.52 -18.08 -5.72
C ALA A 78 -9.77 -16.74 -5.69
N PRO A 79 -10.23 -15.70 -4.97
CA PRO A 79 -9.51 -14.44 -4.87
C PRO A 79 -8.14 -14.54 -4.16
N TYR A 80 -7.93 -15.61 -3.39
CA TYR A 80 -6.71 -15.85 -2.62
C TYR A 80 -5.83 -16.96 -3.17
N ARG A 81 -6.28 -17.59 -4.26
CA ARG A 81 -5.60 -18.76 -4.80
C ARG A 81 -4.38 -18.34 -5.62
N PHE A 82 -3.21 -18.79 -5.19
CA PHE A 82 -1.97 -18.69 -5.92
C PHE A 82 -1.57 -20.08 -6.45
N THR A 83 -1.26 -20.18 -7.74
CA THR A 83 -0.98 -21.46 -8.42
C THR A 83 0.49 -21.62 -8.81
N GLY A 84 1.36 -20.73 -8.32
CA GLY A 84 2.79 -20.70 -8.63
C GLY A 84 3.15 -19.57 -9.60
N PHE A 85 4.45 -19.39 -9.81
CA PHE A 85 5.00 -18.37 -10.70
C PHE A 85 4.83 -18.80 -12.16
N ASP A 86 4.14 -17.98 -12.94
CA ASP A 86 4.00 -18.12 -14.39
C ASP A 86 4.89 -17.10 -15.11
N GLU A 87 6.15 -17.42 -15.27
CA GLU A 87 7.13 -16.57 -15.96
C GLU A 87 6.69 -16.22 -17.38
N ALA A 88 6.13 -17.19 -18.12
CA ALA A 88 5.67 -16.95 -19.47
C ALA A 88 4.50 -15.96 -19.52
N GLY A 89 3.55 -16.08 -18.58
CA GLY A 89 2.43 -15.16 -18.43
C GLY A 89 2.90 -13.76 -18.04
N VAL A 90 3.84 -13.64 -17.11
CA VAL A 90 4.44 -12.36 -16.71
C VAL A 90 5.12 -11.69 -17.89
N ASN A 91 5.96 -12.42 -18.63
CA ASN A 91 6.64 -11.90 -19.82
C ASN A 91 5.65 -11.49 -20.92
N ALA A 92 4.56 -12.24 -21.10
CA ALA A 92 3.49 -11.89 -22.05
C ALA A 92 2.78 -10.57 -21.65
N VAL A 93 2.60 -10.31 -20.36
CA VAL A 93 2.05 -9.02 -19.86
C VAL A 93 3.06 -7.90 -20.08
N LEU A 94 4.32 -8.09 -19.70
CA LEU A 94 5.38 -7.10 -19.91
C LEU A 94 5.52 -6.71 -21.38
N ALA A 95 5.38 -7.67 -22.30
CA ALA A 95 5.41 -7.43 -23.73
C ALA A 95 4.23 -6.55 -24.25
N GLN A 96 3.16 -6.40 -23.47
CA GLN A 96 2.04 -5.50 -23.81
C GLN A 96 2.23 -4.08 -23.29
N LEU A 97 3.10 -3.88 -22.27
CA LEU A 97 3.36 -2.58 -21.66
C LEU A 97 4.38 -1.78 -22.50
N VAL A 98 4.06 -1.55 -23.76
CA VAL A 98 4.92 -0.85 -24.72
C VAL A 98 4.44 0.60 -24.93
N PRO A 99 5.36 1.52 -25.24
CA PRO A 99 5.04 2.92 -25.44
C PRO A 99 3.92 3.17 -26.47
N GLU A 100 3.87 2.36 -27.54
CA GLU A 100 2.88 2.48 -28.61
C GLU A 100 1.43 2.17 -28.16
N ARG A 101 1.28 1.57 -26.99
CA ARG A 101 -0.01 1.25 -26.36
C ARG A 101 -0.32 2.12 -25.15
N LEU A 102 0.52 3.12 -24.87
CA LEU A 102 0.32 4.03 -23.75
C LEU A 102 -0.83 4.99 -24.04
N HIS A 103 -1.75 5.11 -23.11
CA HIS A 103 -2.72 6.17 -23.02
C HIS A 103 -2.40 7.03 -21.81
N LEU A 104 -1.96 8.25 -22.04
CA LEU A 104 -1.70 9.23 -20.97
C LEU A 104 -2.95 10.08 -20.78
N TRP A 105 -3.53 10.03 -19.59
CA TRP A 105 -4.65 10.88 -19.18
C TRP A 105 -4.09 12.00 -18.30
N GLU A 106 -4.24 13.22 -18.78
CA GLU A 106 -3.90 14.43 -18.05
C GLU A 106 -5.18 15.15 -17.66
N ILE A 107 -5.40 15.34 -16.35
CA ILE A 107 -6.59 15.97 -15.80
C ILE A 107 -6.16 17.23 -15.07
N ASP A 108 -6.44 18.37 -15.66
CA ASP A 108 -6.08 19.69 -15.15
C ASP A 108 -7.18 20.70 -15.52
N GLN A 109 -7.31 21.75 -14.73
CA GLN A 109 -8.28 22.83 -14.98
C GLN A 109 -7.82 23.82 -16.05
N GLU A 110 -6.53 23.89 -16.34
CA GLU A 110 -5.91 24.85 -17.27
C GLU A 110 -5.71 24.29 -18.69
N GLN A 111 -6.15 23.04 -18.94
CA GLN A 111 -5.96 22.41 -20.25
C GLN A 111 -6.78 23.07 -21.36
N SER A 112 -6.14 23.29 -22.52
CA SER A 112 -6.83 23.71 -23.75
C SER A 112 -7.57 22.52 -24.36
N VAL A 113 -8.87 22.46 -24.17
CA VAL A 113 -9.73 21.35 -24.56
C VAL A 113 -10.77 21.80 -25.59
N SER A 114 -11.14 20.93 -26.52
CA SER A 114 -11.95 21.31 -27.69
C SER A 114 -13.26 20.52 -27.84
N LYS A 115 -13.42 19.40 -27.15
CA LYS A 115 -14.59 18.52 -27.28
C LYS A 115 -15.32 18.42 -25.93
N GLY A 116 -16.65 18.56 -25.96
CA GLY A 116 -17.50 18.33 -24.78
C GLY A 116 -17.77 16.86 -24.53
N LEU A 117 -17.92 16.48 -23.25
CA LEU A 117 -18.46 15.17 -22.88
C LEU A 117 -19.97 15.13 -23.10
N GLU A 118 -20.48 13.99 -23.55
CA GLU A 118 -21.90 13.87 -23.92
C GLU A 118 -22.85 13.88 -22.73
N PHE A 119 -22.43 13.28 -21.61
CA PHE A 119 -23.30 13.04 -20.43
C PHE A 119 -22.83 13.76 -19.16
N TYR A 120 -21.72 14.48 -19.20
CA TYR A 120 -21.11 15.12 -18.02
C TYR A 120 -20.62 16.53 -18.37
N ASP A 121 -20.66 17.42 -17.40
CA ASP A 121 -20.01 18.71 -17.50
C ASP A 121 -18.49 18.52 -17.51
N GLY A 122 -17.90 18.58 -18.68
CA GLY A 122 -16.47 18.41 -18.86
C GLY A 122 -16.09 18.52 -20.33
N GLN A 123 -14.83 18.79 -20.56
CA GLN A 123 -14.27 18.92 -21.92
C GLN A 123 -12.98 18.09 -21.99
N TYR A 124 -12.60 17.68 -23.20
CA TYR A 124 -11.39 16.91 -23.44
C TYR A 124 -10.81 17.21 -24.83
N SER A 125 -9.55 16.90 -25.03
CA SER A 125 -8.89 16.74 -26.32
C SER A 125 -8.20 15.38 -26.39
N VAL A 126 -7.92 14.92 -27.60
CA VAL A 126 -7.13 13.69 -27.83
C VAL A 126 -6.08 14.04 -28.86
N GLU A 127 -4.84 13.88 -28.47
CA GLU A 127 -3.66 14.21 -29.29
C GLU A 127 -2.73 13.00 -29.34
N PRO A 128 -1.95 12.83 -30.44
CA PRO A 128 -0.90 11.83 -30.49
C PRO A 128 0.14 12.09 -29.40
N LEU A 129 0.56 11.04 -28.69
CA LEU A 129 1.61 11.11 -27.70
C LEU A 129 2.96 10.78 -28.36
N GLU A 130 3.93 11.67 -28.26
CA GLU A 130 5.30 11.39 -28.61
C GLU A 130 5.99 10.69 -27.43
N VAL A 131 6.49 9.48 -27.64
CA VAL A 131 7.13 8.68 -26.60
C VAL A 131 8.62 8.57 -26.90
N PRO A 132 9.48 8.75 -25.89
CA PRO A 132 10.93 8.55 -26.03
C PRO A 132 11.26 7.12 -26.50
N ASP A 133 12.40 6.96 -27.15
CA ASP A 133 12.92 5.64 -27.51
C ASP A 133 13.40 4.84 -26.27
N ALA A 134 13.58 3.53 -26.45
CA ALA A 134 13.96 2.64 -25.35
C ALA A 134 15.27 3.06 -24.64
N MET A 135 16.23 3.59 -25.37
CA MET A 135 17.49 4.03 -24.79
C MET A 135 17.29 5.26 -23.88
N THR A 136 16.44 6.20 -24.29
CA THR A 136 16.06 7.37 -23.47
C THR A 136 15.29 6.94 -22.22
N LEU A 137 14.39 5.96 -22.34
CA LEU A 137 13.65 5.41 -21.21
C LEU A 137 14.57 4.70 -20.22
N MET A 138 15.53 3.92 -20.69
CA MET A 138 16.54 3.27 -19.85
C MET A 138 17.42 4.28 -19.11
N ALA A 139 17.86 5.31 -19.80
CA ALA A 139 18.64 6.39 -19.19
C ALA A 139 17.84 7.13 -18.10
N ALA A 140 16.54 7.30 -18.29
CA ALA A 140 15.66 7.85 -17.25
C ALA A 140 15.58 6.93 -16.04
N ALA A 141 15.47 5.60 -16.24
CA ALA A 141 15.47 4.62 -15.14
C ALA A 141 16.76 4.67 -14.32
N GLU A 142 17.93 4.72 -14.98
CA GLU A 142 19.24 4.85 -14.32
C GLU A 142 19.37 6.17 -13.56
N GLY A 143 18.91 7.28 -14.15
CA GLY A 143 18.99 8.62 -13.55
C GLY A 143 18.20 8.74 -12.24
N TYR A 144 17.09 8.02 -12.11
CA TYR A 144 16.27 7.99 -10.91
C TYR A 144 16.64 6.87 -9.92
N GLN A 145 17.69 6.08 -10.22
CA GLN A 145 18.13 4.96 -9.38
C GLN A 145 17.00 3.96 -9.05
N LEU A 146 16.16 3.69 -10.03
CA LEU A 146 15.05 2.75 -9.87
C LEU A 146 15.58 1.34 -9.59
N ALA A 147 14.97 0.64 -8.64
CA ALA A 147 15.36 -0.70 -8.25
C ALA A 147 14.13 -1.53 -7.90
N LEU A 148 14.26 -2.83 -8.02
CA LEU A 148 13.26 -3.76 -7.52
C LEU A 148 13.27 -3.75 -5.98
N PRO A 149 12.10 -3.96 -5.33
CA PRO A 149 12.03 -4.05 -3.89
C PRO A 149 12.92 -5.16 -3.33
N ALA A 150 13.49 -4.94 -2.15
CA ALA A 150 14.16 -5.98 -1.40
C ALA A 150 13.16 -7.06 -0.95
N GLN A 151 13.67 -8.17 -0.41
CA GLN A 151 12.83 -9.20 0.17
C GLN A 151 12.01 -8.62 1.33
N ASN A 152 10.70 -8.93 1.34
CA ASN A 152 9.80 -8.46 2.39
C ASN A 152 10.04 -9.24 3.69
N ARG A 153 10.70 -8.60 4.66
CA ARG A 153 11.01 -9.19 5.97
C ARG A 153 9.82 -9.16 6.95
N LEU A 154 8.74 -8.47 6.59
CA LEU A 154 7.56 -8.32 7.43
C LEU A 154 6.51 -9.41 7.20
N LEU A 155 6.73 -10.34 6.27
CA LEU A 155 5.82 -11.46 6.08
C LEU A 155 5.77 -12.32 7.35
N PRO A 156 4.56 -12.56 7.92
CA PRO A 156 4.44 -13.33 9.14
C PRO A 156 4.78 -14.81 8.92
N GLU A 157 5.54 -15.37 9.83
CA GLU A 157 6.00 -16.76 9.86
C GLU A 157 5.39 -17.53 11.04
N ALA A 158 5.08 -16.83 12.15
CA ALA A 158 4.45 -17.38 13.34
C ALA A 158 3.03 -16.80 13.52
N PHE A 159 2.12 -17.66 13.98
CA PHE A 159 0.70 -17.32 14.13
C PHE A 159 0.21 -17.69 15.53
N GLU A 160 1.00 -17.34 16.53
CA GLU A 160 0.63 -17.56 17.93
C GLU A 160 -0.54 -16.65 18.30
N LEU A 161 -1.52 -17.25 18.98
CA LEU A 161 -2.68 -16.52 19.45
C LEU A 161 -2.36 -15.86 20.79
N ALA A 162 -2.62 -14.55 20.88
CA ALA A 162 -2.47 -13.84 22.14
C ALA A 162 -3.52 -14.32 23.13
N GLN A 163 -3.06 -14.84 24.27
CA GLN A 163 -3.93 -15.13 25.41
C GLN A 163 -4.10 -13.86 26.23
N GLY A 164 -5.30 -13.32 26.32
CA GLY A 164 -5.52 -12.10 27.06
C GLY A 164 -6.97 -11.97 27.55
N ASN A 165 -7.10 -11.32 28.69
CA ASN A 165 -8.40 -10.88 29.21
C ASN A 165 -8.93 -9.72 28.35
N SER A 166 -10.24 -9.61 28.20
CA SER A 166 -10.90 -8.47 27.56
C SER A 166 -10.73 -7.16 28.36
N GLU A 167 -10.35 -7.25 29.63
CA GLU A 167 -10.07 -6.08 30.46
C GLU A 167 -8.63 -5.58 30.22
N PRO A 168 -8.44 -4.25 30.03
CA PRO A 168 -7.13 -3.66 29.91
C PRO A 168 -6.29 -3.90 31.18
N ARG A 169 -5.07 -4.36 31.00
CA ARG A 169 -4.12 -4.61 32.09
C ARG A 169 -2.85 -3.79 31.88
N LEU A 170 -2.48 -3.01 32.89
CA LEU A 170 -1.19 -2.33 32.93
C LEU A 170 -0.08 -3.37 33.16
N VAL A 171 0.85 -3.50 32.22
CA VAL A 171 1.94 -4.47 32.24
C VAL A 171 3.31 -3.84 32.53
N VAL A 172 3.46 -2.55 32.18
CA VAL A 172 4.62 -1.73 32.54
C VAL A 172 4.10 -0.41 33.09
N ASP A 173 4.65 0.05 34.19
CA ASP A 173 4.32 1.33 34.83
C ASP A 173 5.63 1.98 35.33
N GLU A 174 6.22 2.79 34.46
CA GLU A 174 7.43 3.56 34.72
C GLU A 174 7.15 5.05 34.57
N PRO A 175 7.99 5.95 35.09
CA PRO A 175 7.71 7.40 35.09
C PRO A 175 7.39 7.99 33.72
N ASP A 176 8.02 7.44 32.67
CA ASP A 176 7.88 7.97 31.29
C ASP A 176 7.28 6.94 30.33
N LEU A 177 6.88 5.73 30.82
CA LEU A 177 6.37 4.65 29.99
C LEU A 177 5.30 3.84 30.71
N SER A 178 4.09 3.83 30.15
CA SER A 178 3.04 2.90 30.60
C SER A 178 2.62 2.02 29.42
N ILE A 179 2.63 0.70 29.62
CA ILE A 179 2.20 -0.26 28.60
C ILE A 179 0.96 -0.99 29.10
N TRP A 180 -0.09 -0.93 28.30
CA TRP A 180 -1.35 -1.60 28.55
C TRP A 180 -1.54 -2.73 27.55
N LEU A 181 -1.98 -3.88 28.03
CA LEU A 181 -2.35 -5.04 27.23
C LEU A 181 -3.83 -5.35 27.40
N GLN A 182 -4.52 -5.51 26.27
CA GLN A 182 -5.92 -5.91 26.25
C GLN A 182 -6.10 -7.03 25.23
N GLY A 183 -6.74 -8.12 25.63
CA GLY A 183 -7.20 -9.18 24.73
C GLY A 183 -8.60 -8.89 24.18
N SER A 184 -9.02 -9.68 23.21
CA SER A 184 -10.37 -9.63 22.66
C SER A 184 -10.93 -11.04 22.55
N GLU A 185 -12.08 -11.30 23.18
CA GLU A 185 -12.74 -12.59 23.05
C GLU A 185 -13.29 -12.81 21.63
N ALA A 186 -13.72 -11.74 20.99
CA ALA A 186 -14.31 -11.80 19.63
C ALA A 186 -13.27 -12.10 18.54
N PHE A 187 -11.98 -11.86 18.81
CA PHE A 187 -10.86 -12.06 17.87
C PHE A 187 -9.76 -12.96 18.45
N ALA A 188 -10.10 -13.76 19.46
CA ALA A 188 -9.14 -14.61 20.16
C ALA A 188 -8.52 -15.72 19.31
N ASP A 189 -9.15 -16.06 18.20
CA ASP A 189 -8.71 -17.06 17.21
C ASP A 189 -7.94 -16.46 16.03
N LEU A 190 -7.68 -15.14 16.04
CA LEU A 190 -6.91 -14.45 15.01
C LEU A 190 -5.54 -14.00 15.54
N PRO A 191 -4.43 -14.32 14.83
CA PRO A 191 -3.09 -13.86 15.19
C PRO A 191 -2.86 -12.40 14.75
N ARG A 192 -3.82 -11.55 15.07
CA ARG A 192 -3.84 -10.13 14.69
C ARG A 192 -4.06 -9.23 15.89
N GLY A 193 -3.54 -8.04 15.83
CA GLY A 193 -3.66 -7.07 16.90
C GLY A 193 -3.40 -5.64 16.43
N TYR A 194 -3.57 -4.74 17.38
CA TYR A 194 -3.27 -3.33 17.23
C TYR A 194 -2.21 -2.94 18.26
N THR A 195 -1.14 -2.33 17.81
CA THR A 195 -0.16 -1.66 18.69
C THR A 195 -0.31 -0.16 18.48
N GLN A 196 -0.57 0.56 19.55
CA GLN A 196 -0.68 2.02 19.52
C GLN A 196 0.32 2.63 20.49
N VAL A 197 1.18 3.50 19.99
CA VAL A 197 2.13 4.26 20.79
C VAL A 197 1.70 5.72 20.80
N TYR A 198 1.45 6.22 22.00
CA TYR A 198 1.05 7.60 22.22
C TYR A 198 2.24 8.40 22.77
N PHE A 199 2.66 9.41 22.03
CA PHE A 199 3.64 10.37 22.47
C PHE A 199 2.91 11.60 22.99
N ASN A 200 2.73 11.65 24.30
CA ASN A 200 2.07 12.78 24.94
C ASN A 200 2.94 14.04 24.81
N SER A 201 2.38 15.06 24.17
CA SER A 201 3.10 16.32 23.99
C SER A 201 2.18 17.48 24.35
N PRO A 202 2.60 18.33 25.29
CA PRO A 202 1.85 19.54 25.65
C PRO A 202 1.86 20.59 24.52
N LEU A 203 2.72 20.42 23.49
CA LEU A 203 2.89 21.38 22.41
C LEU A 203 1.60 21.68 21.66
N ARG A 204 0.74 20.66 21.46
CA ARG A 204 -0.54 20.84 20.76
C ARG A 204 -1.49 21.79 21.48
N GLN A 205 -1.44 21.83 22.81
CA GLN A 205 -2.36 22.62 23.63
C GLN A 205 -1.84 24.04 23.89
N GLN A 206 -0.56 24.29 23.65
CA GLN A 206 0.08 25.55 24.00
C GLN A 206 -0.13 26.66 22.96
N GLN A 207 -0.05 26.30 21.67
CA GLN A 207 -0.16 27.29 20.58
C GLN A 207 -0.71 26.63 19.30
N VAL A 208 -1.47 27.38 18.51
CA VAL A 208 -2.02 26.92 17.22
C VAL A 208 -0.90 26.53 16.24
N ASP A 209 0.19 27.31 16.21
CA ASP A 209 1.33 27.04 15.33
C ASP A 209 1.98 25.70 15.63
N SER A 210 2.08 25.33 16.92
CA SER A 210 2.62 24.02 17.31
C SER A 210 1.72 22.85 16.86
N ALA A 211 0.41 23.03 16.87
CA ALA A 211 -0.53 22.02 16.37
C ALA A 211 -0.39 21.86 14.85
N VAL A 212 -0.24 22.95 14.10
CA VAL A 212 0.00 22.92 12.65
C VAL A 212 1.35 22.25 12.32
N MET A 213 2.40 22.56 13.09
CA MET A 213 3.72 21.93 12.91
C MET A 213 3.67 20.42 13.16
N LEU A 214 2.93 19.97 14.16
CA LEU A 214 2.76 18.53 14.42
C LEU A 214 1.97 17.82 13.29
N LEU A 215 0.95 18.49 12.73
CA LEU A 215 0.22 17.98 11.56
C LEU A 215 1.16 17.82 10.36
N LEU A 216 1.88 18.88 10.03
CA LEU A 216 2.83 18.86 8.92
C LEU A 216 3.91 17.79 9.13
N TRP A 217 4.42 17.65 10.35
CA TRP A 217 5.38 16.60 10.69
C TRP A 217 4.78 15.20 10.47
N SER A 218 3.53 14.97 10.90
CA SER A 218 2.89 13.67 10.72
C SER A 218 2.68 13.32 9.23
N ASP A 219 2.36 14.31 8.40
CA ASP A 219 2.20 14.14 6.96
C ASP A 219 3.55 13.83 6.27
N LEU A 220 4.60 14.58 6.64
CA LEU A 220 5.95 14.32 6.14
C LEU A 220 6.50 12.96 6.59
N TYR A 221 6.23 12.58 7.84
CA TYR A 221 6.60 11.26 8.34
C TYR A 221 5.89 10.15 7.55
N ASN A 222 4.57 10.24 7.35
CA ASN A 222 3.85 9.24 6.57
C ASN A 222 4.35 9.16 5.12
N LEU A 223 4.74 10.28 4.53
CA LEU A 223 5.35 10.33 3.20
C LEU A 223 6.71 9.61 3.19
N GLU A 224 7.58 9.89 4.15
CA GLU A 224 8.90 9.24 4.30
C GLU A 224 8.76 7.72 4.51
N GLN A 225 7.76 7.31 5.27
CA GLN A 225 7.51 5.88 5.58
C GLN A 225 6.69 5.15 4.50
N THR A 226 6.48 5.75 3.33
CA THR A 226 5.66 5.14 2.27
C THR A 226 6.18 3.74 1.86
N ALA A 227 7.49 3.57 1.70
CA ALA A 227 8.09 2.29 1.34
C ALA A 227 7.82 1.22 2.42
N LEU A 228 8.07 1.56 3.70
CA LEU A 228 7.82 0.66 4.83
C LEU A 228 6.32 0.33 4.98
N SER A 229 5.45 1.33 4.79
CA SER A 229 4.00 1.14 4.83
C SER A 229 3.50 0.21 3.72
N ASN A 230 4.07 0.31 2.51
CA ASN A 230 3.76 -0.59 1.41
C ASN A 230 4.26 -2.03 1.68
N GLU A 231 5.48 -2.18 2.19
CA GLU A 231 6.03 -3.48 2.62
C GLU A 231 5.13 -4.14 3.67
N ALA A 232 4.73 -3.38 4.71
CA ALA A 232 3.79 -3.83 5.72
C ALA A 232 2.42 -4.21 5.12
N GLY A 233 1.90 -3.42 4.18
CA GLY A 233 0.63 -3.68 3.50
C GLY A 233 0.62 -5.00 2.72
N ILE A 234 1.70 -5.34 2.03
CA ILE A 234 1.88 -6.63 1.35
C ILE A 234 1.84 -7.77 2.37
N ALA A 235 2.46 -7.60 3.53
CA ALA A 235 2.48 -8.56 4.62
C ALA A 235 1.16 -8.66 5.43
N GLY A 236 0.15 -7.86 5.09
CA GLY A 236 -1.14 -7.83 5.78
C GLY A 236 -1.11 -7.04 7.08
N MET A 237 -0.19 -6.08 7.18
CA MET A 237 -0.05 -5.15 8.30
C MET A 237 -0.26 -3.70 7.84
N GLY A 238 -0.55 -2.83 8.78
CA GLY A 238 -0.68 -1.39 8.54
C GLY A 238 0.22 -0.58 9.47
N LEU A 239 0.69 0.55 8.95
CA LEU A 239 1.47 1.55 9.67
C LEU A 239 0.92 2.93 9.37
N SER A 240 0.67 3.72 10.38
CA SER A 240 0.29 5.13 10.22
C SER A 240 0.66 5.97 11.43
N VAL A 241 0.96 7.22 11.19
CA VAL A 241 1.07 8.25 12.24
C VAL A 241 -0.03 9.27 12.07
N GLY A 242 -0.61 9.66 13.16
CA GLY A 242 -1.64 10.69 13.21
C GLY A 242 -1.60 11.47 14.51
N LEU A 243 -2.50 12.43 14.63
CA LEU A 243 -2.65 13.23 15.84
C LEU A 243 -3.86 12.76 16.64
N ASN A 244 -3.64 12.66 17.94
CA ASN A 244 -4.70 12.60 18.94
C ASN A 244 -4.42 13.69 19.98
N GLU A 245 -4.23 13.40 21.24
CA GLU A 245 -3.78 14.36 22.25
C GLU A 245 -2.28 14.72 22.13
N GLY A 246 -1.54 13.95 21.36
CA GLY A 246 -0.16 14.12 20.92
C GLY A 246 0.02 13.43 19.58
N LEU A 247 1.17 12.84 19.34
CA LEU A 247 1.40 11.96 18.20
C LEU A 247 0.96 10.55 18.57
N ARG A 248 0.31 9.87 17.63
CA ARG A 248 -0.07 8.48 17.74
C ARG A 248 0.48 7.69 16.58
N LEU A 249 1.40 6.78 16.86
CA LEU A 249 1.85 5.75 15.92
C LEU A 249 0.94 4.53 16.08
N SER A 250 0.38 4.06 14.98
CA SER A 250 -0.56 2.93 14.96
C SER A 250 -0.06 1.84 14.03
N LEU A 251 0.04 0.64 14.56
CA LEU A 251 0.31 -0.58 13.81
C LEU A 251 -0.91 -1.49 13.92
N SER A 252 -1.19 -2.23 12.86
CA SER A 252 -2.31 -3.18 12.81
C SER A 252 -1.92 -4.42 12.01
N GLY A 253 -2.70 -5.49 12.12
CA GLY A 253 -2.51 -6.72 11.36
C GLY A 253 -1.81 -7.83 12.15
N PHE A 254 -1.05 -8.68 11.48
CA PHE A 254 -0.39 -9.84 12.09
C PHE A 254 0.59 -9.43 13.20
N THR A 255 0.48 -10.09 14.35
CA THR A 255 1.24 -9.74 15.57
C THR A 255 2.71 -10.15 15.51
N ASP A 256 3.04 -11.18 14.74
CA ASP A 256 4.39 -11.76 14.66
C ASP A 256 5.47 -10.72 14.33
N LYS A 257 5.24 -9.89 13.32
CA LYS A 257 6.21 -8.90 12.83
C LYS A 257 5.93 -7.45 13.28
N GLN A 258 4.97 -7.25 14.19
CA GLN A 258 4.73 -5.89 14.73
C GLN A 258 5.93 -5.32 15.50
N PRO A 259 6.74 -6.12 16.25
CA PRO A 259 7.93 -5.58 16.89
C PRO A 259 8.98 -5.07 15.90
N GLU A 260 9.22 -5.80 14.80
CA GLU A 260 10.13 -5.39 13.73
C GLU A 260 9.61 -4.15 12.99
N LEU A 261 8.31 -4.12 12.71
CA LEU A 261 7.67 -2.95 12.08
C LEU A 261 7.76 -1.73 12.99
N LEU A 262 7.52 -1.89 14.31
CA LEU A 262 7.66 -0.82 15.28
C LEU A 262 9.11 -0.30 15.35
N ALA A 263 10.09 -1.19 15.40
CA ALA A 263 11.49 -0.81 15.44
C ALA A 263 11.95 -0.09 14.17
N ALA A 264 11.38 -0.43 13.01
CA ALA A 264 11.67 0.24 11.76
C ALA A 264 10.97 1.61 11.63
N ALA A 265 9.86 1.80 12.35
CA ALA A 265 9.07 3.03 12.35
C ALA A 265 9.53 4.06 13.39
N LEU A 266 10.37 3.70 14.36
CA LEU A 266 10.91 4.59 15.40
C LEU A 266 12.31 5.11 15.04
#